data_f790989c4f4fbfbc41a7faa1e0ac85ec
#
_entry.id   f790989c4f4fbfbc41a7faa1e0ac85ec
#
_cell.length_a   1.000
_cell.length_b   1.000
_cell.length_c   1.000
_cell.angle_alpha   90.00
_cell.angle_beta   90.00
_cell.angle_gamma   90.00
#
_symmetry.space_group_name_H-M   'P 1'
#
loop_
_entity.id
_entity.type
_entity.pdbx_description
1 polymer ?
#
loop_
_entity_poly.entity_id
_entity_poly.type
_entity_poly.pdbx_seq_one_letter_code
_entity_poly.pdbx_strand_id
1 'polypeptide(L)'
;GCAGWKLFWLICLVSTFFHYGAVRVTVRESSVEVVRGESAPLPCSFFTLMPLFRLSIIWTLTPLSDPDSPKQVIVYDHGQVIESPSFMGRVGFVGMPWSADIILNDTRASDAGVYRCVVSNPPEKGDPGIGELSLTVLAPPSLPMCLWEGDTDTGGNVKLSCVVVEGFPAPQLIWEKLEPNQIILPVNMDDGMRGSVQISNVSAETSGLYRCSVSNPLGTQHCYIDLSVYSPPDNTPGTLQGVLLSLSMALLQLALVMLVLWLHRSARESKWRNSREEDERYNEIKYTPSLIKRSFV
;
A
#
# COMPACT_ATOMS: atom_id res chain seq x y z
N GLY A 1 13.00 89.49 -9.62
CA GLY A 1 11.95 88.77 -8.90
C GLY A 1 11.45 87.47 -9.50
N CYS A 2 11.65 87.07 -10.78
CA CYS A 2 11.09 85.86 -11.39
C CYS A 2 11.86 84.54 -11.14
N ALA A 3 13.14 84.63 -10.79
CA ALA A 3 13.96 83.42 -10.58
C ALA A 3 13.62 82.71 -9.27
N GLY A 4 13.31 83.40 -8.20
CA GLY A 4 12.97 82.82 -6.91
C GLY A 4 11.66 82.06 -6.93
N TRP A 5 10.67 82.51 -7.71
CA TRP A 5 9.39 81.85 -7.79
C TRP A 5 9.42 80.50 -8.58
N LYS A 6 10.25 80.50 -9.63
CA LYS A 6 10.48 79.26 -10.40
C LYS A 6 11.21 78.20 -9.55
N LEU A 7 12.19 78.64 -8.74
CA LEU A 7 12.89 77.76 -7.81
C LEU A 7 11.95 77.20 -6.72
N PHE A 8 11.07 78.06 -6.17
CA PHE A 8 10.07 77.68 -5.17
C PHE A 8 9.08 76.66 -5.74
N TRP A 9 8.55 76.86 -6.96
CA TRP A 9 7.69 75.97 -7.66
C TRP A 9 8.38 74.62 -7.98
N LEU A 10 9.66 74.65 -8.36
CA LEU A 10 10.44 73.44 -8.60
C LEU A 10 10.68 72.66 -7.32
N ILE A 11 10.97 73.35 -6.20
CA ILE A 11 11.12 72.73 -4.89
C ILE A 11 9.77 72.13 -4.41
N CYS A 12 8.66 72.88 -4.60
CA CYS A 12 7.32 72.37 -4.28
C CYS A 12 6.95 71.16 -5.14
N LEU A 13 7.23 71.15 -6.43
CA LEU A 13 6.97 69.98 -7.31
C LEU A 13 7.85 68.82 -6.92
N VAL A 14 9.12 69.00 -6.65
CA VAL A 14 10.01 67.92 -6.18
C VAL A 14 9.56 67.40 -4.83
N SER A 15 9.15 68.27 -3.89
CA SER A 15 8.66 67.88 -2.59
C SER A 15 7.32 67.10 -2.65
N THR A 16 6.45 67.40 -3.62
CA THR A 16 5.20 66.62 -3.82
C THR A 16 5.47 65.27 -4.46
N PHE A 17 6.47 65.15 -5.33
CA PHE A 17 6.88 63.85 -5.89
C PHE A 17 7.50 62.93 -4.85
N PHE A 18 8.19 63.47 -3.82
CA PHE A 18 8.73 62.65 -2.72
C PHE A 18 7.70 62.19 -1.68
N HIS A 19 6.44 62.64 -1.75
CA HIS A 19 5.41 62.34 -0.77
C HIS A 19 4.51 61.15 -1.13
N TYR A 20 4.70 60.49 -2.29
CA TYR A 20 3.86 59.40 -2.77
C TYR A 20 4.66 58.15 -3.21
N GLY A 21 5.70 57.84 -2.47
CA GLY A 21 6.39 56.57 -2.66
C GLY A 21 5.78 55.49 -1.74
N ALA A 22 4.99 54.56 -2.26
CA ALA A 22 4.63 53.35 -1.60
C ALA A 22 5.52 52.20 -2.08
N VAL A 23 5.86 51.26 -1.23
CA VAL A 23 6.54 50.02 -1.61
C VAL A 23 5.69 49.28 -2.64
N ARG A 24 6.29 48.97 -3.79
CA ARG A 24 5.62 48.12 -4.81
C ARG A 24 6.16 46.73 -4.75
N VAL A 25 5.28 45.75 -4.57
CA VAL A 25 5.61 44.35 -4.60
C VAL A 25 5.14 43.73 -5.92
N THR A 26 5.97 42.87 -6.49
CA THR A 26 5.67 42.11 -7.70
C THR A 26 6.00 40.62 -7.47
N VAL A 27 5.01 39.78 -7.66
CA VAL A 27 5.17 38.36 -7.68
C VAL A 27 5.23 37.87 -9.12
N ARG A 28 6.32 37.24 -9.52
CA ARG A 28 6.53 36.80 -10.93
C ARG A 28 5.65 35.62 -11.28
N GLU A 29 5.44 34.73 -10.33
CA GLU A 29 4.66 33.49 -10.47
C GLU A 29 3.62 33.46 -9.39
N SER A 30 2.36 33.43 -9.77
CA SER A 30 1.23 33.36 -8.83
C SER A 30 0.96 31.95 -8.31
N SER A 31 1.59 30.93 -8.94
CA SER A 31 1.46 29.52 -8.55
C SER A 31 2.80 28.82 -8.72
N VAL A 32 3.21 28.10 -7.69
CA VAL A 32 4.42 27.27 -7.67
C VAL A 32 3.99 25.84 -7.38
N GLU A 33 4.46 24.90 -8.18
CA GLU A 33 4.27 23.48 -7.97
C GLU A 33 5.60 22.81 -7.66
N VAL A 34 5.63 21.96 -6.65
CA VAL A 34 6.84 21.27 -6.22
C VAL A 34 6.51 19.83 -5.76
N VAL A 35 7.40 18.88 -6.00
CA VAL A 35 7.27 17.54 -5.47
C VAL A 35 7.67 17.54 -3.99
N ARG A 36 6.92 16.85 -3.17
CA ARG A 36 7.21 16.70 -1.74
C ARG A 36 8.67 16.31 -1.48
N GLY A 37 9.32 17.01 -0.54
CA GLY A 37 10.73 16.84 -0.20
C GLY A 37 11.68 17.69 -1.01
N GLU A 38 11.26 18.27 -2.13
CA GLU A 38 12.07 19.20 -2.91
C GLU A 38 12.02 20.62 -2.35
N SER A 39 12.85 21.50 -2.92
CA SER A 39 12.92 22.92 -2.53
C SER A 39 12.00 23.77 -3.40
N ALA A 40 11.16 24.58 -2.77
CA ALA A 40 10.25 25.51 -3.42
C ALA A 40 10.80 26.94 -3.35
N PRO A 41 11.22 27.56 -4.46
CA PRO A 41 11.47 28.99 -4.52
C PRO A 41 10.14 29.76 -4.55
N LEU A 42 9.96 30.69 -3.62
CA LEU A 42 8.77 31.55 -3.52
C LEU A 42 9.18 33.00 -3.85
N PRO A 43 8.94 33.47 -5.08
CA PRO A 43 9.43 34.75 -5.54
C PRO A 43 8.55 35.91 -5.02
N CYS A 44 9.19 36.95 -4.47
CA CYS A 44 8.56 38.18 -4.05
C CYS A 44 9.56 39.32 -4.24
N SER A 45 9.47 40.06 -5.36
CA SER A 45 10.33 41.21 -5.65
C SER A 45 9.64 42.46 -5.20
N PHE A 46 10.40 43.42 -4.70
CA PHE A 46 9.87 44.72 -4.33
C PHE A 46 10.72 45.85 -4.87
N PHE A 47 10.11 47.01 -4.97
CA PHE A 47 10.76 48.29 -5.33
C PHE A 47 10.39 49.35 -4.31
N THR A 48 11.39 50.11 -3.85
CA THR A 48 11.27 51.21 -2.90
C THR A 48 12.16 52.38 -3.34
N LEU A 49 11.76 53.61 -3.06
CA LEU A 49 12.53 54.83 -3.33
C LEU A 49 13.37 55.25 -2.13
N MET A 50 13.13 54.68 -0.96
CA MET A 50 13.78 55.03 0.28
C MET A 50 14.92 54.06 0.64
N PRO A 51 15.93 54.51 1.43
CA PRO A 51 16.96 53.62 1.95
C PRO A 51 16.36 52.50 2.84
N LEU A 52 16.97 51.32 2.78
CA LEU A 52 16.46 50.07 3.43
C LEU A 52 16.77 49.98 4.95
N PHE A 53 16.92 51.13 5.65
CA PHE A 53 17.28 51.10 7.08
C PHE A 53 16.20 50.55 8.00
N ARG A 54 14.94 50.61 7.57
CA ARG A 54 13.78 50.16 8.35
C ARG A 54 12.95 49.15 7.59
N LEU A 55 13.60 48.42 6.68
CA LEU A 55 12.93 47.36 5.93
C LEU A 55 12.41 46.26 6.84
N SER A 56 11.14 45.95 6.70
CA SER A 56 10.48 44.83 7.31
C SER A 56 9.77 43.97 6.25
N ILE A 57 9.99 42.68 6.27
CA ILE A 57 9.37 41.70 5.35
C ILE A 57 8.75 40.59 6.18
N ILE A 58 7.48 40.32 5.95
CA ILE A 58 6.74 39.28 6.66
C ILE A 58 6.15 38.32 5.64
N TRP A 59 6.49 37.06 5.77
CA TRP A 59 5.87 35.97 5.04
C TRP A 59 4.90 35.20 5.93
N THR A 60 3.68 35.01 5.42
CA THR A 60 2.64 34.21 6.07
C THR A 60 2.11 33.16 5.13
N LEU A 61 1.70 32.00 5.68
CA LEU A 61 1.02 30.90 4.99
C LEU A 61 -0.41 30.81 5.49
N THR A 62 -1.36 30.76 4.57
CA THR A 62 -2.73 30.31 4.82
C THR A 62 -2.84 28.88 4.27
N PRO A 63 -2.81 27.82 5.14
CA PRO A 63 -2.81 26.44 4.68
C PRO A 63 -4.12 26.06 4.00
N LEU A 64 -4.08 25.21 2.99
CA LEU A 64 -5.30 24.65 2.37
C LEU A 64 -6.14 23.82 3.34
N SER A 65 -5.48 23.16 4.31
CA SER A 65 -6.14 22.33 5.33
C SER A 65 -6.86 23.14 6.41
N ASP A 66 -6.47 24.40 6.61
CA ASP A 66 -7.01 25.28 7.67
C ASP A 66 -6.94 26.75 7.23
N PRO A 67 -7.85 27.18 6.36
CA PRO A 67 -7.85 28.54 5.79
C PRO A 67 -8.07 29.66 6.80
N ASP A 68 -8.63 29.35 7.97
CA ASP A 68 -8.94 30.34 8.99
C ASP A 68 -7.76 30.61 9.96
N SER A 69 -6.69 29.82 9.85
CA SER A 69 -5.52 29.94 10.75
C SER A 69 -4.23 30.25 9.99
N PRO A 70 -4.02 31.50 9.56
CA PRO A 70 -2.78 31.91 8.90
C PRO A 70 -1.60 31.77 9.88
N LYS A 71 -0.47 31.25 9.37
CA LYS A 71 0.76 30.99 10.13
C LYS A 71 1.88 31.90 9.63
N GLN A 72 2.65 32.45 10.56
CA GLN A 72 3.89 33.13 10.19
C GLN A 72 4.91 32.11 9.67
N VAL A 73 5.62 32.43 8.61
CA VAL A 73 6.67 31.60 8.00
C VAL A 73 8.04 32.10 8.41
N ILE A 74 8.38 33.31 7.99
CA ILE A 74 9.66 33.96 8.28
C ILE A 74 9.47 35.47 8.27
N VAL A 75 10.24 36.16 9.11
CA VAL A 75 10.26 37.63 9.17
C VAL A 75 11.67 38.13 9.05
N TYR A 76 11.84 39.19 8.29
CA TYR A 76 13.03 40.06 8.34
C TYR A 76 12.64 41.40 8.95
N ASP A 77 13.28 41.76 10.02
CA ASP A 77 13.05 43.05 10.70
C ASP A 77 14.36 43.70 11.11
N HIS A 78 14.65 44.88 10.58
CA HIS A 78 15.82 45.65 10.92
C HIS A 78 17.15 44.87 10.93
N GLY A 79 17.38 44.02 9.94
CA GLY A 79 18.59 43.22 9.84
C GLY A 79 18.55 41.88 10.58
N GLN A 80 17.47 41.57 11.30
CA GLN A 80 17.29 40.28 11.99
C GLN A 80 16.32 39.39 11.20
N VAL A 81 16.65 38.11 11.14
CA VAL A 81 15.81 37.07 10.54
C VAL A 81 15.22 36.23 11.65
N ILE A 82 13.92 36.07 11.65
CA ILE A 82 13.17 35.25 12.63
C ILE A 82 12.36 34.22 11.86
N GLU A 83 12.72 32.94 12.04
CA GLU A 83 11.98 31.81 11.49
C GLU A 83 10.88 31.37 12.47
N SER A 84 9.71 31.03 11.94
CA SER A 84 8.67 30.40 12.76
C SER A 84 9.04 28.97 13.15
N PRO A 85 8.66 28.47 14.35
CA PRO A 85 9.00 27.12 14.79
C PRO A 85 8.62 25.99 13.80
N SER A 86 7.51 26.15 13.06
CA SER A 86 7.05 25.17 12.06
C SER A 86 7.95 25.10 10.82
N PHE A 87 8.75 26.14 10.56
CA PHE A 87 9.60 26.29 9.37
C PHE A 87 11.09 26.35 9.71
N MET A 88 11.44 26.26 10.99
CA MET A 88 12.81 26.39 11.46
C MET A 88 13.77 25.44 10.75
N GLY A 89 14.86 25.99 10.21
CA GLY A 89 15.88 25.27 9.46
C GLY A 89 15.47 24.84 8.05
N ARG A 90 14.22 25.15 7.62
CA ARG A 90 13.74 24.81 6.26
C ARG A 90 13.52 26.02 5.37
N VAL A 91 13.41 27.21 5.92
CA VAL A 91 13.11 28.43 5.18
C VAL A 91 14.25 29.43 5.30
N GLY A 92 14.51 30.15 4.22
CA GLY A 92 15.51 31.22 4.22
C GLY A 92 15.25 32.26 3.14
N PHE A 93 15.66 33.50 3.40
CA PHE A 93 15.63 34.55 2.38
C PHE A 93 16.74 34.36 1.34
N VAL A 94 16.43 34.73 0.10
CA VAL A 94 17.36 34.70 -1.03
C VAL A 94 17.54 36.11 -1.57
N GLY A 95 18.79 36.61 -1.61
CA GLY A 95 19.09 37.92 -2.21
C GLY A 95 18.82 39.15 -1.33
N MET A 96 18.69 38.97 -0.01
CA MET A 96 18.55 40.08 0.93
C MET A 96 19.73 41.08 0.82
N PRO A 97 19.49 42.35 1.04
CA PRO A 97 18.22 43.03 1.34
C PRO A 97 17.45 43.52 0.10
N TRP A 98 17.82 43.07 -1.10
CA TRP A 98 17.30 43.62 -2.39
C TRP A 98 16.11 42.83 -2.93
N SER A 99 15.83 41.66 -2.36
CA SER A 99 14.67 40.82 -2.70
C SER A 99 14.02 40.28 -1.44
N ALA A 100 12.71 40.08 -1.47
CA ALA A 100 11.95 39.37 -0.45
C ALA A 100 11.73 37.90 -0.80
N ASP A 101 12.40 37.40 -1.84
CA ASP A 101 12.30 35.98 -2.24
C ASP A 101 12.73 35.07 -1.09
N ILE A 102 12.01 33.99 -0.91
CA ILE A 102 12.39 32.92 0.03
C ILE A 102 12.51 31.58 -0.68
N ILE A 103 13.27 30.66 -0.07
CA ILE A 103 13.33 29.26 -0.46
C ILE A 103 12.84 28.43 0.71
N LEU A 104 11.92 27.49 0.43
CA LEU A 104 11.41 26.53 1.40
C LEU A 104 11.95 25.15 1.01
N ASN A 105 12.79 24.56 1.85
CA ASN A 105 13.37 23.23 1.66
C ASN A 105 12.52 22.16 2.34
N ASP A 106 12.69 20.90 1.91
CA ASP A 106 11.97 19.73 2.48
C ASP A 106 10.47 20.01 2.56
N THR A 107 9.86 20.31 1.42
CA THR A 107 8.44 20.65 1.33
C THR A 107 7.56 19.49 1.76
N ARG A 108 6.49 19.80 2.48
CA ARG A 108 5.53 18.86 3.07
C ARG A 108 4.13 19.16 2.57
N ALA A 109 3.24 18.19 2.63
CA ALA A 109 1.84 18.39 2.28
C ALA A 109 1.18 19.53 3.10
N SER A 110 1.61 19.72 4.35
CA SER A 110 1.15 20.79 5.25
C SER A 110 1.62 22.20 4.84
N ASP A 111 2.59 22.29 3.93
CA ASP A 111 3.10 23.58 3.43
C ASP A 111 2.30 24.08 2.22
N ALA A 112 1.38 23.25 1.69
CA ALA A 112 0.51 23.66 0.60
C ALA A 112 -0.50 24.72 1.06
N GLY A 113 -0.62 25.81 0.29
CA GLY A 113 -1.51 26.91 0.63
C GLY A 113 -1.16 28.22 -0.06
N VAL A 114 -1.77 29.30 0.42
CA VAL A 114 -1.52 30.66 -0.09
C VAL A 114 -0.46 31.32 0.77
N TYR A 115 0.63 31.69 0.15
CA TYR A 115 1.72 32.46 0.76
C TYR A 115 1.53 33.93 0.46
N ARG A 116 1.69 34.77 1.49
CA ARG A 116 1.56 36.19 1.41
C ARG A 116 2.85 36.84 1.89
N CYS A 117 3.44 37.65 1.00
CA CYS A 117 4.63 38.46 1.23
C CYS A 117 4.18 39.90 1.49
N VAL A 118 4.52 40.46 2.64
CA VAL A 118 4.22 41.84 3.02
C VAL A 118 5.52 42.57 3.23
N VAL A 119 5.74 43.65 2.48
CA VAL A 119 6.96 44.46 2.54
C VAL A 119 6.62 45.86 2.98
N SER A 120 7.30 46.37 4.00
CA SER A 120 7.18 47.72 4.54
C SER A 120 8.55 48.34 4.68
N ASN A 121 8.72 49.62 4.25
CA ASN A 121 9.98 50.33 4.38
C ASN A 121 9.74 51.80 4.86
N PRO A 122 9.45 52.02 6.16
CA PRO A 122 9.33 53.39 6.66
C PRO A 122 10.59 54.20 6.45
N PRO A 123 10.53 55.49 6.10
CA PRO A 123 9.38 56.41 6.24
C PRO A 123 8.47 56.53 5.00
N GLU A 124 8.52 55.61 4.05
CA GLU A 124 7.54 55.62 2.96
C GLU A 124 6.12 55.67 3.50
N LYS A 125 5.33 56.60 2.97
CA LYS A 125 3.93 56.77 3.39
C LYS A 125 3.06 55.98 2.41
N GLY A 126 2.23 55.14 2.91
CA GLY A 126 1.31 54.33 2.13
C GLY A 126 1.14 52.96 2.78
N ASP A 127 0.25 52.17 2.19
CA ASP A 127 0.05 50.81 2.61
C ASP A 127 1.27 49.93 2.29
N PRO A 128 1.59 48.90 3.09
CA PRO A 128 2.62 47.95 2.77
C PRO A 128 2.40 47.31 1.40
N GLY A 129 3.48 47.03 0.68
CA GLY A 129 3.40 46.24 -0.54
C GLY A 129 3.04 44.78 -0.22
N ILE A 130 2.07 44.24 -0.94
CA ILE A 130 1.58 42.88 -0.71
C ILE A 130 1.71 42.09 -2.00
N GLY A 131 2.28 40.88 -1.89
CA GLY A 131 2.30 39.85 -2.93
C GLY A 131 1.70 38.54 -2.42
N GLU A 132 1.00 37.86 -3.30
CA GLU A 132 0.40 36.55 -2.98
C GLU A 132 0.73 35.55 -4.06
N LEU A 133 1.04 34.33 -3.66
CA LEU A 133 1.23 33.19 -4.53
C LEU A 133 0.71 31.92 -3.86
N SER A 134 0.32 30.91 -4.67
CA SER A 134 -0.08 29.61 -4.18
C SER A 134 1.05 28.59 -4.32
N LEU A 135 1.30 27.80 -3.28
CA LEU A 135 2.19 26.65 -3.31
C LEU A 135 1.35 25.37 -3.33
N THR A 136 1.59 24.56 -4.35
CA THR A 136 1.01 23.20 -4.47
C THR A 136 2.12 22.19 -4.26
N VAL A 137 1.93 21.28 -3.30
CA VAL A 137 2.89 20.21 -3.02
C VAL A 137 2.34 18.92 -3.62
N LEU A 138 3.03 18.42 -4.65
CA LEU A 138 2.71 17.20 -5.35
C LEU A 138 3.28 16.00 -4.61
N ALA A 139 2.53 14.89 -4.56
CA ALA A 139 2.97 13.66 -3.92
C ALA A 139 2.57 12.43 -4.73
N PRO A 140 3.47 11.45 -4.92
CA PRO A 140 3.07 10.16 -5.47
C PRO A 140 2.07 9.48 -4.54
N PRO A 141 1.27 8.51 -5.03
CA PRO A 141 0.40 7.73 -4.17
C PRO A 141 1.20 6.99 -3.10
N SER A 142 0.71 7.01 -1.86
CA SER A 142 1.23 6.11 -0.83
C SER A 142 0.91 4.66 -1.18
N LEU A 143 1.63 3.70 -0.57
CA LEU A 143 1.32 2.29 -0.72
C LEU A 143 -0.13 2.03 -0.30
N PRO A 144 -0.99 1.50 -1.19
CA PRO A 144 -2.38 1.24 -0.86
C PRO A 144 -2.52 0.06 0.10
N MET A 145 -3.55 0.09 0.94
CA MET A 145 -4.00 -1.02 1.76
C MET A 145 -5.17 -1.71 1.09
N CYS A 146 -5.01 -3.01 0.80
CA CYS A 146 -6.09 -3.88 0.35
C CYS A 146 -6.72 -4.59 1.54
N LEU A 147 -8.04 -4.50 1.66
CA LEU A 147 -8.84 -5.14 2.70
C LEU A 147 -9.99 -5.89 2.04
N TRP A 148 -10.45 -6.93 2.68
CA TRP A 148 -11.67 -7.63 2.29
C TRP A 148 -12.55 -7.88 3.51
N GLU A 149 -13.84 -7.92 3.30
CA GLU A 149 -14.85 -8.22 4.32
C GLU A 149 -16.02 -8.97 3.67
N GLY A 150 -16.62 -9.87 4.41
CA GLY A 150 -17.74 -10.68 3.95
C GLY A 150 -17.47 -12.18 4.05
N ASP A 151 -18.26 -12.96 3.29
CA ASP A 151 -18.24 -14.41 3.29
C ASP A 151 -17.55 -14.93 2.02
N THR A 152 -16.46 -15.70 2.21
CA THR A 152 -15.66 -16.31 1.14
C THR A 152 -16.13 -17.70 0.76
N ASP A 153 -17.15 -18.25 1.42
CA ASP A 153 -17.73 -19.54 1.07
C ASP A 153 -18.47 -19.47 -0.27
N THR A 154 -18.61 -20.61 -0.93
CA THR A 154 -19.32 -20.68 -2.22
C THR A 154 -20.76 -20.17 -2.07
N GLY A 155 -21.11 -19.20 -2.90
CA GLY A 155 -22.40 -18.49 -2.85
C GLY A 155 -22.41 -17.24 -1.96
N GLY A 156 -21.34 -17.00 -1.19
CA GLY A 156 -21.18 -15.81 -0.35
C GLY A 156 -20.96 -14.53 -1.13
N ASN A 157 -20.81 -13.43 -0.40
CA ASN A 157 -20.54 -12.11 -0.96
C ASN A 157 -19.33 -11.48 -0.26
N VAL A 158 -18.39 -10.96 -1.03
CA VAL A 158 -17.17 -10.34 -0.53
C VAL A 158 -17.04 -8.93 -1.09
N LYS A 159 -16.74 -7.96 -0.22
CA LYS A 159 -16.36 -6.61 -0.59
C LYS A 159 -14.84 -6.49 -0.51
N LEU A 160 -14.19 -6.18 -1.62
CA LEU A 160 -12.78 -5.80 -1.67
C LEU A 160 -12.68 -4.29 -1.57
N SER A 161 -11.80 -3.79 -0.69
CA SER A 161 -11.59 -2.36 -0.46
C SER A 161 -10.12 -2.02 -0.63
N CYS A 162 -9.83 -0.93 -1.31
CA CYS A 162 -8.51 -0.37 -1.50
C CYS A 162 -8.46 1.03 -0.92
N VAL A 163 -7.58 1.27 0.03
CA VAL A 163 -7.47 2.54 0.76
C VAL A 163 -6.10 3.14 0.54
N VAL A 164 -6.06 4.40 0.15
CA VAL A 164 -4.85 5.20 -0.01
C VAL A 164 -4.87 6.33 1.00
N VAL A 165 -3.76 6.61 1.64
CA VAL A 165 -3.66 7.64 2.69
C VAL A 165 -3.20 8.97 2.11
N GLU A 166 -2.37 8.95 1.05
CA GLU A 166 -1.73 10.14 0.49
C GLU A 166 -1.54 10.00 -1.01
N GLY A 167 -1.59 11.13 -1.70
CA GLY A 167 -1.34 11.28 -3.14
C GLY A 167 -1.97 12.57 -3.64
N PHE A 168 -1.17 13.41 -4.32
CA PHE A 168 -1.69 14.61 -4.95
C PHE A 168 -0.94 14.87 -6.28
N PRO A 169 -1.66 15.07 -7.39
CA PRO A 169 -3.12 15.06 -7.55
C PRO A 169 -3.78 13.76 -7.06
N ALA A 170 -5.09 13.84 -6.78
CA ALA A 170 -5.86 12.70 -6.29
C ALA A 170 -5.65 11.47 -7.19
N PRO A 171 -5.21 10.33 -6.64
CA PRO A 171 -4.90 9.16 -7.46
C PRO A 171 -6.15 8.48 -7.99
N GLN A 172 -6.02 7.84 -9.16
CA GLN A 172 -7.04 6.97 -9.72
C GLN A 172 -6.83 5.54 -9.22
N LEU A 173 -7.92 4.88 -8.82
CA LEU A 173 -7.93 3.50 -8.36
C LEU A 173 -8.58 2.62 -9.42
N ILE A 174 -7.91 1.47 -9.69
CA ILE A 174 -8.40 0.44 -10.60
C ILE A 174 -8.26 -0.91 -9.90
N TRP A 175 -9.34 -1.70 -9.90
CA TRP A 175 -9.32 -3.07 -9.47
C TRP A 175 -9.30 -4.02 -10.67
N GLU A 176 -8.43 -5.01 -10.61
CA GLU A 176 -8.28 -6.03 -11.63
C GLU A 176 -8.21 -7.42 -10.99
N LYS A 177 -8.89 -8.39 -11.58
CA LYS A 177 -8.62 -9.80 -11.33
C LYS A 177 -7.52 -10.23 -12.29
N LEU A 178 -6.43 -10.81 -11.80
CA LEU A 178 -5.27 -11.17 -12.60
C LEU A 178 -5.36 -12.58 -13.18
N GLU A 179 -5.93 -13.52 -12.43
CA GLU A 179 -6.00 -14.94 -12.81
C GLU A 179 -7.43 -15.46 -12.78
N PRO A 180 -7.80 -16.38 -13.68
CA PRO A 180 -7.03 -16.93 -14.82
C PRO A 180 -6.95 -15.95 -16.01
N ASN A 181 -7.82 -14.95 -16.08
CA ASN A 181 -7.85 -13.92 -17.10
C ASN A 181 -7.87 -12.54 -16.47
N GLN A 182 -7.12 -11.60 -17.03
CA GLN A 182 -7.13 -10.23 -16.58
C GLN A 182 -8.46 -9.56 -16.91
N ILE A 183 -9.18 -9.13 -15.89
CA ILE A 183 -10.48 -8.46 -16.01
C ILE A 183 -10.46 -7.22 -15.13
N ILE A 184 -10.81 -6.06 -15.69
CA ILE A 184 -11.01 -4.81 -14.97
C ILE A 184 -12.40 -4.85 -14.34
N LEU A 185 -12.47 -4.56 -13.05
CA LEU A 185 -13.70 -4.58 -12.28
C LEU A 185 -14.25 -3.16 -12.09
N PRO A 186 -15.58 -3.00 -12.05
CA PRO A 186 -16.18 -1.70 -11.75
C PRO A 186 -15.91 -1.31 -10.30
N VAL A 187 -15.29 -0.14 -10.10
CA VAL A 187 -14.93 0.38 -8.78
C VAL A 187 -16.00 1.36 -8.31
N ASN A 188 -16.48 1.15 -7.10
CA ASN A 188 -17.29 2.12 -6.38
C ASN A 188 -16.35 2.98 -5.53
N MET A 189 -16.29 4.27 -5.83
CA MET A 189 -15.50 5.22 -5.04
C MET A 189 -16.34 5.70 -3.86
N ASP A 190 -15.90 5.43 -2.63
CA ASP A 190 -16.56 5.89 -1.40
C ASP A 190 -16.15 7.33 -1.07
N ASP A 191 -14.88 7.64 -1.25
CA ASP A 191 -14.28 8.98 -1.24
C ASP A 191 -13.11 8.98 -2.24
N GLY A 192 -12.47 10.12 -2.48
CA GLY A 192 -11.38 10.22 -3.46
C GLY A 192 -10.17 9.33 -3.19
N MET A 193 -10.09 8.69 -2.02
CA MET A 193 -8.95 7.88 -1.55
C MET A 193 -9.32 6.43 -1.21
N ARG A 194 -10.58 6.03 -1.41
CA ARG A 194 -11.07 4.68 -1.16
C ARG A 194 -11.93 4.20 -2.31
N GLY A 195 -11.56 3.05 -2.87
CA GLY A 195 -12.32 2.37 -3.90
C GLY A 195 -12.67 0.95 -3.50
N SER A 196 -13.91 0.53 -3.75
CA SER A 196 -14.36 -0.82 -3.42
C SER A 196 -15.01 -1.52 -4.59
N VAL A 197 -14.95 -2.87 -4.58
CA VAL A 197 -15.60 -3.77 -5.53
C VAL A 197 -16.38 -4.81 -4.77
N GLN A 198 -17.62 -5.05 -5.19
CA GLN A 198 -18.47 -6.10 -4.64
C GLN A 198 -18.39 -7.34 -5.53
N ILE A 199 -17.99 -8.47 -4.94
CA ILE A 199 -18.02 -9.79 -5.56
C ILE A 199 -19.20 -10.53 -4.98
N SER A 200 -20.21 -10.78 -5.81
CA SER A 200 -21.42 -11.52 -5.44
C SER A 200 -21.33 -12.95 -5.94
N ASN A 201 -21.93 -13.89 -5.20
CA ASN A 201 -21.96 -15.30 -5.55
C ASN A 201 -20.54 -15.87 -5.75
N VAL A 202 -19.77 -15.83 -4.68
CA VAL A 202 -18.39 -16.36 -4.63
C VAL A 202 -18.35 -17.81 -5.14
N SER A 203 -17.45 -18.09 -6.05
CA SER A 203 -17.32 -19.39 -6.74
C SER A 203 -15.86 -19.65 -7.15
N ALA A 204 -15.58 -20.84 -7.67
CA ALA A 204 -14.27 -21.14 -8.25
C ALA A 204 -13.87 -20.16 -9.39
N GLU A 205 -14.85 -19.63 -10.12
CA GLU A 205 -14.60 -18.65 -11.18
C GLU A 205 -14.21 -17.26 -10.64
N THR A 206 -14.71 -16.89 -9.47
CA THR A 206 -14.35 -15.64 -8.79
C THR A 206 -13.10 -15.79 -7.92
N SER A 207 -12.65 -17.01 -7.66
CA SER A 207 -11.38 -17.29 -6.97
C SER A 207 -10.19 -16.78 -7.79
N GLY A 208 -9.14 -16.31 -7.12
CA GLY A 208 -7.91 -15.88 -7.75
C GLY A 208 -7.29 -14.63 -7.14
N LEU A 209 -6.26 -14.14 -7.81
CA LEU A 209 -5.49 -12.98 -7.37
C LEU A 209 -6.12 -11.69 -7.90
N TYR A 210 -6.41 -10.77 -6.99
CA TYR A 210 -6.93 -9.43 -7.28
C TYR A 210 -5.86 -8.38 -6.98
N ARG A 211 -5.76 -7.40 -7.86
CA ARG A 211 -4.84 -6.27 -7.71
C ARG A 211 -5.62 -4.97 -7.67
N CYS A 212 -5.35 -4.13 -6.68
CA CYS A 212 -5.66 -2.72 -6.73
C CYS A 212 -4.44 -1.95 -7.23
N SER A 213 -4.62 -1.17 -8.28
CA SER A 213 -3.62 -0.26 -8.84
C SER A 213 -4.04 1.17 -8.56
N VAL A 214 -3.15 1.94 -7.96
CA VAL A 214 -3.37 3.34 -7.57
C VAL A 214 -2.35 4.21 -8.26
N SER A 215 -2.78 5.15 -9.10
CA SER A 215 -1.88 5.93 -9.93
C SER A 215 -2.22 7.42 -9.99
N ASN A 216 -1.19 8.25 -10.02
CA ASN A 216 -1.25 9.66 -10.41
C ASN A 216 -0.07 9.97 -11.35
N PRO A 217 0.10 11.22 -11.85
CA PRO A 217 1.19 11.57 -12.76
C PRO A 217 2.60 11.33 -12.21
N LEU A 218 2.75 11.19 -10.88
CA LEU A 218 4.04 11.01 -10.20
C LEU A 218 4.41 9.54 -9.96
N GLY A 219 3.45 8.61 -10.07
CA GLY A 219 3.75 7.21 -9.88
C GLY A 219 2.53 6.32 -9.72
N THR A 220 2.82 5.02 -9.61
CA THR A 220 1.82 3.97 -9.44
C THR A 220 2.23 3.04 -8.32
N GLN A 221 1.28 2.65 -7.49
CA GLN A 221 1.44 1.70 -6.39
C GLN A 221 0.38 0.59 -6.50
N HIS A 222 0.67 -0.56 -5.92
CA HIS A 222 -0.21 -1.73 -6.00
C HIS A 222 -0.35 -2.41 -4.64
N CYS A 223 -1.54 -3.00 -4.40
CA CYS A 223 -1.72 -4.02 -3.38
C CYS A 223 -2.52 -5.18 -3.95
N TYR A 224 -2.46 -6.34 -3.28
CA TYR A 224 -3.00 -7.59 -3.77
C TYR A 224 -3.86 -8.26 -2.71
N ILE A 225 -4.90 -8.97 -3.16
CA ILE A 225 -5.71 -9.88 -2.35
C ILE A 225 -5.79 -11.21 -3.10
N ASP A 226 -5.43 -12.28 -2.42
CA ASP A 226 -5.69 -13.64 -2.90
C ASP A 226 -7.02 -14.10 -2.31
N LEU A 227 -8.04 -14.18 -3.16
CA LEU A 227 -9.36 -14.67 -2.81
C LEU A 227 -9.44 -16.16 -3.16
N SER A 228 -8.89 -17.01 -2.28
CA SER A 228 -9.03 -18.46 -2.39
C SER A 228 -10.39 -18.88 -1.84
N VAL A 229 -11.27 -19.33 -2.75
CA VAL A 229 -12.56 -19.89 -2.36
C VAL A 229 -12.35 -21.30 -1.87
N TYR A 230 -12.73 -21.57 -0.62
CA TYR A 230 -12.78 -22.93 -0.11
C TYR A 230 -13.96 -23.67 -0.78
N SER A 231 -13.66 -24.46 -1.77
CA SER A 231 -14.59 -25.49 -2.22
C SER A 231 -14.38 -26.69 -1.29
N PRO A 232 -15.37 -27.08 -0.45
CA PRO A 232 -15.30 -28.34 0.26
C PRO A 232 -15.01 -29.42 -0.79
N PRO A 233 -14.10 -30.37 -0.53
CA PRO A 233 -13.79 -31.40 -1.50
C PRO A 233 -15.11 -32.05 -1.89
N ASP A 234 -15.43 -32.01 -3.18
CA ASP A 234 -16.56 -32.74 -3.72
C ASP A 234 -16.48 -34.14 -3.13
N ASN A 235 -17.53 -34.55 -2.44
CA ASN A 235 -17.71 -35.95 -2.01
C ASN A 235 -17.86 -36.83 -3.24
N THR A 236 -16.90 -36.68 -4.18
CA THR A 236 -16.74 -37.60 -5.31
C THR A 236 -16.37 -38.96 -4.77
N PRO A 237 -16.82 -40.05 -5.43
CA PRO A 237 -16.89 -41.42 -4.94
C PRO A 237 -15.52 -42.08 -4.63
N GLY A 238 -14.50 -41.33 -4.34
CA GLY A 238 -13.21 -41.82 -3.85
C GLY A 238 -13.34 -42.60 -2.50
N THR A 239 -14.35 -42.25 -1.70
CA THR A 239 -14.66 -43.00 -0.47
C THR A 239 -15.21 -44.38 -0.78
N LEU A 240 -16.05 -44.54 -1.80
CA LEU A 240 -16.53 -45.85 -2.24
C LEU A 240 -15.38 -46.71 -2.79
N GLN A 241 -14.47 -46.14 -3.54
CA GLN A 241 -13.31 -46.84 -4.10
C GLN A 241 -12.31 -47.22 -3.01
N GLY A 242 -12.11 -46.40 -1.98
CA GLY A 242 -11.30 -46.72 -0.81
C GLY A 242 -11.92 -47.84 0.05
N VAL A 243 -13.23 -47.83 0.24
CA VAL A 243 -13.95 -48.90 0.99
C VAL A 243 -13.91 -50.21 0.21
N LEU A 244 -14.11 -50.18 -1.11
CA LEU A 244 -14.00 -51.40 -1.95
C LEU A 244 -12.59 -52.00 -1.93
N LEU A 245 -11.55 -51.20 -1.99
CA LEU A 245 -10.16 -51.63 -1.89
C LEU A 245 -9.86 -52.23 -0.51
N SER A 246 -10.32 -51.60 0.56
CA SER A 246 -10.11 -52.16 1.93
C SER A 246 -10.87 -53.48 2.17
N LEU A 247 -12.09 -53.61 1.65
CA LEU A 247 -12.86 -54.87 1.70
C LEU A 247 -12.19 -55.96 0.88
N SER A 248 -11.68 -55.66 -0.30
CA SER A 248 -10.97 -56.65 -1.14
C SER A 248 -9.69 -57.15 -0.48
N MET A 249 -8.93 -56.28 0.18
CA MET A 249 -7.73 -56.66 0.94
C MET A 249 -8.07 -57.53 2.16
N ALA A 250 -9.17 -57.20 2.87
CA ALA A 250 -9.63 -58.00 4.00
C ALA A 250 -10.08 -59.41 3.57
N LEU A 251 -10.79 -59.54 2.45
CA LEU A 251 -11.19 -60.82 1.88
C LEU A 251 -9.97 -61.65 1.45
N LEU A 252 -8.96 -61.03 0.87
CA LEU A 252 -7.73 -61.70 0.46
C LEU A 252 -6.94 -62.22 1.66
N GLN A 253 -6.87 -61.46 2.76
CA GLN A 253 -6.29 -61.91 4.01
C GLN A 253 -7.04 -63.11 4.64
N LEU A 254 -8.38 -63.05 4.65
CA LEU A 254 -9.19 -64.15 5.11
C LEU A 254 -8.97 -65.43 4.27
N ALA A 255 -8.91 -65.29 2.94
CA ALA A 255 -8.62 -66.40 2.05
C ALA A 255 -7.23 -66.99 2.30
N LEU A 256 -6.21 -66.18 2.56
CA LEU A 256 -4.87 -66.65 2.93
C LEU A 256 -4.87 -67.39 4.26
N VAL A 257 -5.57 -66.89 5.28
CA VAL A 257 -5.69 -67.58 6.58
C VAL A 257 -6.39 -68.89 6.41
N MET A 258 -7.47 -68.95 5.65
CA MET A 258 -8.18 -70.22 5.36
C MET A 258 -7.29 -71.21 4.62
N LEU A 259 -6.50 -70.71 3.63
CA LEU A 259 -5.56 -71.58 2.92
C LEU A 259 -4.48 -72.14 3.87
N VAL A 260 -3.90 -71.31 4.73
CA VAL A 260 -2.91 -71.77 5.73
C VAL A 260 -3.51 -72.80 6.69
N LEU A 261 -4.72 -72.55 7.20
CA LEU A 261 -5.42 -73.51 8.06
C LEU A 261 -5.73 -74.82 7.34
N TRP A 262 -6.15 -74.79 6.09
CA TRP A 262 -6.38 -75.94 5.25
C TRP A 262 -5.10 -76.74 5.02
N LEU A 263 -3.98 -76.04 4.67
CA LEU A 263 -2.69 -76.74 4.54
C LEU A 263 -2.22 -77.37 5.85
N HIS A 264 -2.37 -76.64 6.96
CA HIS A 264 -2.06 -77.22 8.29
C HIS A 264 -2.91 -78.46 8.63
N ARG A 265 -4.18 -78.39 8.27
CA ARG A 265 -5.08 -79.52 8.47
C ARG A 265 -4.71 -80.73 7.57
N SER A 266 -4.45 -80.46 6.29
CA SER A 266 -3.97 -81.43 5.33
C SER A 266 -2.65 -82.08 5.76
N ALA A 267 -1.72 -81.27 6.24
CA ALA A 267 -0.42 -81.75 6.75
C ALA A 267 -0.61 -82.65 8.02
N ARG A 268 -1.54 -82.27 8.90
CA ARG A 268 -1.87 -83.17 10.03
C ARG A 268 -2.50 -84.45 9.57
N GLU A 269 -3.43 -84.47 8.64
CA GLU A 269 -4.08 -85.69 8.12
C GLU A 269 -3.08 -86.57 7.40
N SER A 270 -2.10 -85.98 6.64
CA SER A 270 -1.04 -86.77 6.02
C SER A 270 -0.12 -87.40 7.07
N LYS A 271 0.21 -86.65 8.15
CA LYS A 271 1.02 -87.16 9.25
C LYS A 271 0.33 -88.30 10.00
N TRP A 272 -0.99 -88.24 10.24
CA TRP A 272 -1.80 -89.27 10.82
C TRP A 272 -1.88 -90.49 9.92
N ARG A 273 -1.96 -90.36 8.60
CA ARG A 273 -1.99 -91.42 7.61
C ARG A 273 -0.67 -92.21 7.61
N ASN A 274 0.47 -91.49 7.57
CA ASN A 274 1.80 -92.06 7.63
C ASN A 274 2.03 -92.83 8.95
N SER A 275 1.62 -92.23 10.09
CA SER A 275 1.71 -92.97 11.39
C SER A 275 0.89 -94.24 11.43
N ARG A 276 -0.29 -94.30 10.80
CA ARG A 276 -1.12 -95.47 10.73
C ARG A 276 -0.52 -96.52 9.81
N GLU A 277 0.09 -96.16 8.70
CA GLU A 277 0.81 -97.09 7.82
C GLU A 277 2.08 -97.65 8.48
N GLU A 278 2.78 -96.87 9.32
CA GLU A 278 3.91 -97.35 10.11
C GLU A 278 3.46 -98.38 11.21
N ASP A 279 2.33 -98.15 11.89
CA ASP A 279 1.76 -99.04 12.88
C ASP A 279 1.26 -100.34 12.24
N GLU A 280 0.62 -100.30 11.07
CA GLU A 280 0.22 -101.53 10.33
C GLU A 280 1.43 -102.30 9.87
N ARG A 281 2.49 -101.69 9.42
CA ARG A 281 3.72 -102.34 8.99
C ARG A 281 4.45 -102.99 10.19
N TYR A 282 4.44 -102.34 11.36
CA TYR A 282 5.00 -102.89 12.58
C TYR A 282 4.23 -104.09 13.08
N ASN A 283 2.93 -104.14 12.98
CA ASN A 283 2.09 -105.24 13.35
C ASN A 283 2.22 -106.45 12.41
N GLU A 284 2.47 -106.27 11.09
CA GLU A 284 2.74 -107.33 10.10
C GLU A 284 4.06 -108.02 10.39
N ILE A 285 5.10 -107.33 10.82
CA ILE A 285 6.37 -107.93 11.18
C ILE A 285 6.29 -108.85 12.44
N LYS A 286 5.37 -108.60 13.34
CA LYS A 286 5.23 -109.30 14.60
C LYS A 286 4.53 -110.65 14.48
N TYR A 287 3.86 -110.93 13.36
CA TYR A 287 3.09 -112.15 13.17
C TYR A 287 3.66 -113.16 12.15
N THR A 288 4.94 -113.07 11.73
CA THR A 288 5.61 -114.10 10.92
C THR A 288 6.08 -115.21 11.79
N PRO A 289 5.47 -116.44 11.70
CA PRO A 289 5.92 -117.62 12.55
C PRO A 289 7.26 -118.12 12.04
N SER A 290 8.23 -118.27 12.93
CA SER A 290 9.51 -118.92 12.65
C SER A 290 9.26 -120.47 12.49
N LEU A 291 9.45 -120.98 11.28
CA LEU A 291 9.47 -122.44 10.98
C LEU A 291 10.80 -122.99 11.50
N ILE A 292 10.69 -123.74 12.64
CA ILE A 292 11.80 -124.52 13.14
C ILE A 292 11.84 -125.81 12.33
N LYS A 293 12.86 -126.04 11.52
CA LYS A 293 13.19 -127.33 10.92
C LYS A 293 13.91 -128.18 11.94
N ARG A 294 13.25 -129.22 12.41
CA ARG A 294 13.88 -130.37 13.08
C ARG A 294 14.56 -131.28 12.04
N SER A 295 15.86 -131.48 12.20
CA SER A 295 16.61 -132.48 11.53
C SER A 295 16.78 -133.69 12.47
N PHE A 296 16.47 -134.85 11.99
CA PHE A 296 16.69 -136.18 12.65
C PHE A 296 17.91 -136.81 12.01
N VAL A 297 18.76 -137.40 12.93
CA VAL A 297 19.81 -138.42 12.87
C VAL A 297 21.11 -137.89 12.33
#